data_2312d9fc5fbf8dc13ac2ce8be34dc4d5
#
_entry.id   2312d9fc5fbf8dc13ac2ce8be34dc4d5
#
_cell.length_a   1.000
_cell.length_b   1.000
_cell.length_c   1.000
_cell.angle_alpha   90.00
_cell.angle_beta   90.00
_cell.angle_gamma   90.00
#
_symmetry.space_group_name_H-M   'P 1'
#
loop_
_entity.id
_entity.type
_entity.pdbx_description
1 polymer ?
#
loop_
_entity_poly.entity_id
_entity_poly.type
_entity_poly.pdbx_seq_one_letter_code
_entity_poly.pdbx_strand_id
1 'polypeptide(L)'
;EPHHHPGQGVLTQVPVYPPFLAAIRQQRRTVLANPLRETEEGYRLDLEGLERLAYASRLLLFCHPQNPTGRVYREEELSALAAIARKHDLIVVSDELHAPLTYEKPHVPLARFLPERTLTLLGPGKAYNLAGLPIGAAVGPKPLVEALKRHLPPTFPNVLAMAAWKAALLEAGPWLRETLARLKANRDRVADWAKGMGLGHFPPEGTYLAWFKTPIPQAASFFLKEARVALNPGENFGEGYDRYVRLNFATYPEVLEEALKRLAEALKKA
;
A
#
# COMPACT_ATOMS: atom_id res chain seq x y z
N GLU A 1 -26.25 -14.77 -8.50
CA GLU A 1 -25.23 -13.72 -8.81
C GLU A 1 -25.81 -12.40 -8.37
N PRO A 2 -25.11 -11.58 -7.57
CA PRO A 2 -25.60 -10.25 -7.22
C PRO A 2 -25.61 -9.39 -8.49
N HIS A 3 -26.78 -8.90 -8.87
CA HIS A 3 -26.95 -7.97 -9.97
C HIS A 3 -26.26 -6.62 -9.61
N HIS A 4 -25.00 -6.47 -10.00
CA HIS A 4 -24.28 -5.21 -9.86
C HIS A 4 -24.75 -4.26 -10.95
N HIS A 5 -25.52 -3.25 -10.56
CA HIS A 5 -25.80 -2.14 -11.47
C HIS A 5 -24.50 -1.40 -11.79
N PRO A 6 -24.24 -1.04 -13.05
CA PRO A 6 -23.05 -0.29 -13.42
C PRO A 6 -22.85 0.94 -12.52
N GLY A 7 -21.65 1.14 -11.97
CA GLY A 7 -21.31 2.26 -11.12
C GLY A 7 -21.58 2.11 -9.63
N GLN A 8 -22.06 0.98 -9.15
CA GLN A 8 -22.27 0.73 -7.70
C GLN A 8 -21.03 0.14 -7.00
N GLY A 9 -20.12 -0.50 -7.70
CA GLY A 9 -18.90 -1.07 -7.17
C GLY A 9 -17.75 -0.08 -7.14
N VAL A 10 -16.83 -0.25 -6.18
CA VAL A 10 -15.54 0.42 -6.15
C VAL A 10 -14.45 -0.62 -6.32
N LEU A 11 -13.61 -0.42 -7.33
CA LEU A 11 -12.56 -1.33 -7.72
C LEU A 11 -11.29 -1.06 -6.90
N THR A 12 -10.60 -2.09 -6.47
CA THR A 12 -9.29 -2.00 -5.84
C THR A 12 -8.51 -3.30 -6.02
N GLN A 13 -7.18 -3.21 -6.07
CA GLN A 13 -6.32 -4.39 -5.99
C GLN A 13 -6.35 -4.98 -4.59
N VAL A 14 -6.22 -6.32 -4.49
CA VAL A 14 -6.01 -7.01 -3.22
C VAL A 14 -4.78 -7.92 -3.34
N PRO A 15 -3.99 -8.11 -2.24
CA PRO A 15 -4.18 -7.54 -0.90
C PRO A 15 -4.02 -6.02 -0.92
N VAL A 16 -4.72 -5.31 -0.03
CA VAL A 16 -4.63 -3.84 0.01
C VAL A 16 -4.76 -3.32 1.44
N TYR A 17 -4.32 -2.10 1.64
CA TYR A 17 -4.46 -1.35 2.88
C TYR A 17 -5.89 -1.43 3.44
N PRO A 18 -6.11 -2.02 4.64
CA PRO A 18 -7.44 -2.36 5.15
C PRO A 18 -8.46 -1.22 5.15
N PRO A 19 -8.06 0.05 5.43
CA PRO A 19 -8.99 1.17 5.36
C PRO A 19 -9.63 1.40 3.99
N PHE A 20 -9.04 0.93 2.87
CA PHE A 20 -9.70 0.98 1.56
C PHE A 20 -10.97 0.14 1.55
N LEU A 21 -10.85 -1.11 2.01
CA LEU A 21 -11.98 -2.04 2.08
C LEU A 21 -13.05 -1.54 3.06
N ALA A 22 -12.61 -1.00 4.20
CA ALA A 22 -13.50 -0.42 5.20
C ALA A 22 -14.25 0.80 4.65
N ALA A 23 -13.56 1.74 4.00
CA ALA A 23 -14.16 2.95 3.43
C ALA A 23 -15.23 2.60 2.36
N ILE A 24 -14.94 1.63 1.49
CA ILE A 24 -15.90 1.19 0.47
C ILE A 24 -17.17 0.64 1.14
N ARG A 25 -17.02 -0.24 2.13
CA ARG A 25 -18.16 -0.87 2.84
C ARG A 25 -18.94 0.15 3.66
N GLN A 26 -18.28 1.09 4.33
CA GLN A 26 -18.95 2.17 5.09
C GLN A 26 -19.82 3.05 4.21
N GLN A 27 -19.44 3.25 2.96
CA GLN A 27 -20.25 3.95 1.96
C GLN A 27 -21.32 3.06 1.31
N ARG A 28 -21.56 1.85 1.86
CA ARG A 28 -22.52 0.86 1.33
C ARG A 28 -22.27 0.53 -0.15
N ARG A 29 -20.98 0.52 -0.57
CA ARG A 29 -20.58 0.14 -1.91
C ARG A 29 -19.99 -1.26 -1.91
N THR A 30 -20.12 -1.94 -3.05
CA THR A 30 -19.51 -3.25 -3.26
C THR A 30 -18.03 -3.12 -3.51
N VAL A 31 -17.22 -3.93 -2.82
CA VAL A 31 -15.80 -4.07 -3.14
C VAL A 31 -15.66 -4.93 -4.38
N LEU A 32 -15.14 -4.38 -5.46
CA LEU A 32 -14.73 -5.13 -6.64
C LEU A 32 -13.23 -5.42 -6.50
N ALA A 33 -12.93 -6.57 -5.92
CA ALA A 33 -11.57 -6.98 -5.64
C ALA A 33 -10.89 -7.53 -6.90
N ASN A 34 -9.76 -6.94 -7.27
CA ASN A 34 -8.88 -7.42 -8.33
C ASN A 34 -7.60 -7.97 -7.71
N PRO A 35 -7.47 -9.30 -7.55
CA PRO A 35 -6.28 -9.89 -6.94
C PRO A 35 -5.02 -9.60 -7.76
N LEU A 36 -3.94 -9.23 -7.08
CA LEU A 36 -2.63 -9.18 -7.70
C LEU A 36 -2.19 -10.59 -8.10
N ARG A 37 -1.57 -10.71 -9.26
CA ARG A 37 -0.97 -11.98 -9.69
C ARG A 37 0.38 -12.17 -9.00
N GLU A 38 0.56 -13.28 -8.30
CA GLU A 38 1.84 -13.71 -7.75
C GLU A 38 2.60 -14.46 -8.86
N THR A 39 3.80 -13.98 -9.19
CA THR A 39 4.69 -14.56 -10.20
C THR A 39 6.03 -14.90 -9.57
N GLU A 40 6.92 -15.57 -10.29
CA GLU A 40 8.28 -15.85 -9.81
C GLU A 40 9.09 -14.58 -9.53
N GLU A 41 8.75 -13.46 -10.22
CA GLU A 41 9.43 -12.17 -10.07
C GLU A 41 8.74 -11.22 -9.06
N GLY A 42 7.66 -11.64 -8.44
CA GLY A 42 6.87 -10.83 -7.50
C GLY A 42 5.43 -10.59 -7.95
N TYR A 43 4.80 -9.61 -7.33
CA TYR A 43 3.41 -9.28 -7.60
C TYR A 43 3.24 -8.43 -8.86
N ARG A 44 2.21 -8.71 -9.65
CA ARG A 44 1.86 -8.00 -10.89
C ARG A 44 0.39 -7.61 -10.88
N LEU A 45 0.04 -6.52 -11.60
CA LEU A 45 -1.35 -6.20 -11.86
C LEU A 45 -2.01 -7.28 -12.73
N ASP A 46 -3.19 -7.73 -12.35
CA ASP A 46 -4.06 -8.50 -13.23
C ASP A 46 -4.88 -7.54 -14.10
N LEU A 47 -4.29 -7.10 -15.21
CA LEU A 47 -4.91 -6.13 -16.11
C LEU A 47 -6.17 -6.68 -16.78
N GLU A 48 -6.22 -7.97 -17.09
CA GLU A 48 -7.41 -8.61 -17.66
C GLU A 48 -8.55 -8.65 -16.65
N GLY A 49 -8.24 -9.04 -15.40
CA GLY A 49 -9.19 -9.01 -14.29
C GLY A 49 -9.67 -7.60 -13.99
N LEU A 50 -8.74 -6.62 -14.00
CA LEU A 50 -9.06 -5.21 -13.84
C LEU A 50 -10.07 -4.74 -14.91
N GLU A 51 -9.82 -5.07 -16.18
CA GLU A 51 -10.69 -4.67 -17.29
C GLU A 51 -12.09 -5.29 -17.17
N ARG A 52 -12.18 -6.58 -16.82
CA ARG A 52 -13.47 -7.24 -16.60
C ARG A 52 -14.28 -6.57 -15.48
N LEU A 53 -13.63 -6.14 -14.39
CA LEU A 53 -14.30 -5.51 -13.25
C LEU A 53 -14.60 -4.02 -13.50
N ALA A 54 -13.84 -3.36 -14.36
CA ALA A 54 -13.99 -1.94 -14.67
C ALA A 54 -15.39 -1.58 -15.19
N TYR A 55 -16.04 -2.50 -15.89
CA TYR A 55 -17.41 -2.31 -16.39
C TYR A 55 -18.43 -2.01 -15.27
N ALA A 56 -18.26 -2.63 -14.10
CA ALA A 56 -19.17 -2.47 -12.96
C ALA A 56 -18.74 -1.37 -11.98
N SER A 57 -17.76 -0.54 -12.35
CA SER A 57 -17.20 0.50 -11.48
C SER A 57 -17.16 1.87 -12.16
N ARG A 58 -17.10 2.92 -11.32
CA ARG A 58 -16.77 4.30 -11.73
C ARG A 58 -15.56 4.82 -10.98
N LEU A 59 -15.09 4.07 -9.99
CA LEU A 59 -13.99 4.49 -9.11
C LEU A 59 -13.03 3.34 -8.89
N LEU A 60 -11.75 3.62 -9.09
CA LEU A 60 -10.63 2.75 -8.69
C LEU A 60 -9.89 3.40 -7.52
N LEU A 61 -9.81 2.71 -6.39
CA LEU A 61 -8.87 3.04 -5.31
C LEU A 61 -7.57 2.29 -5.57
N PHE A 62 -6.51 3.03 -5.88
CA PHE A 62 -5.21 2.48 -6.28
C PHE A 62 -4.15 2.85 -5.25
N CYS A 63 -3.35 1.88 -4.81
CA CYS A 63 -2.28 2.07 -3.84
C CYS A 63 -0.91 1.92 -4.53
N HIS A 64 -0.10 2.99 -4.54
CA HIS A 64 1.16 3.01 -5.27
C HIS A 64 2.19 3.98 -4.64
N PRO A 65 3.29 3.50 -4.05
CA PRO A 65 3.70 2.09 -3.85
C PRO A 65 2.68 1.27 -3.07
N GLN A 66 2.59 -0.02 -3.41
CA GLN A 66 1.54 -0.89 -2.94
C GLN A 66 1.75 -1.35 -1.49
N ASN A 67 0.74 -1.26 -0.67
CA ASN A 67 0.68 -1.78 0.68
C ASN A 67 -0.36 -2.92 0.72
N PRO A 68 0.02 -4.16 1.06
CA PRO A 68 1.18 -4.54 1.89
C PRO A 68 2.41 -5.07 1.13
N THR A 69 2.34 -5.28 -0.19
CA THR A 69 3.38 -6.02 -0.92
C THR A 69 4.66 -5.24 -1.17
N GLY A 70 4.62 -3.91 -1.04
CA GLY A 70 5.75 -3.03 -1.33
C GLY A 70 6.09 -2.91 -2.82
N ARG A 71 5.20 -3.37 -3.70
CA ARG A 71 5.38 -3.28 -5.15
C ARG A 71 5.39 -1.83 -5.62
N VAL A 72 6.38 -1.46 -6.43
CA VAL A 72 6.43 -0.22 -7.19
C VAL A 72 6.15 -0.55 -8.65
N TYR A 73 4.97 -0.15 -9.14
CA TYR A 73 4.54 -0.50 -10.49
C TYR A 73 5.39 0.18 -11.55
N ARG A 74 5.63 -0.53 -12.65
CA ARG A 74 6.42 -0.04 -13.78
C ARG A 74 5.58 0.89 -14.67
N GLU A 75 6.25 1.72 -15.46
CA GLU A 75 5.57 2.66 -16.37
C GLU A 75 4.62 1.95 -17.34
N GLU A 76 4.98 0.76 -17.81
CA GLU A 76 4.15 -0.04 -18.72
C GLU A 76 2.86 -0.51 -18.02
N GLU A 77 2.94 -0.94 -16.74
CA GLU A 77 1.80 -1.34 -15.94
C GLU A 77 0.86 -0.15 -15.70
N LEU A 78 1.43 1.02 -15.35
CA LEU A 78 0.69 2.25 -15.10
C LEU A 78 0.03 2.77 -16.37
N SER A 79 0.72 2.72 -17.50
CA SER A 79 0.19 3.10 -18.81
C SER A 79 -0.98 2.21 -19.24
N ALA A 80 -0.86 0.89 -19.04
CA ALA A 80 -1.93 -0.06 -19.34
C ALA A 80 -3.15 0.14 -18.44
N LEU A 81 -2.93 0.35 -17.14
CA LEU A 81 -4.01 0.70 -16.20
C LEU A 81 -4.72 1.99 -16.62
N ALA A 82 -3.96 3.01 -17.01
CA ALA A 82 -4.51 4.29 -17.48
C ALA A 82 -5.37 4.11 -18.75
N ALA A 83 -4.97 3.24 -19.68
CA ALA A 83 -5.75 2.93 -20.87
C ALA A 83 -7.09 2.28 -20.52
N ILE A 84 -7.09 1.32 -19.60
CA ILE A 84 -8.32 0.67 -19.08
C ILE A 84 -9.21 1.71 -18.38
N ALA A 85 -8.63 2.56 -17.53
CA ALA A 85 -9.39 3.59 -16.83
C ALA A 85 -10.07 4.58 -17.78
N ARG A 86 -9.40 5.00 -18.88
CA ARG A 86 -10.01 5.82 -19.94
C ARG A 86 -11.13 5.10 -20.66
N LYS A 87 -10.89 3.85 -21.07
CA LYS A 87 -11.86 3.04 -21.81
C LYS A 87 -13.17 2.87 -21.04
N HIS A 88 -13.10 2.71 -19.72
CA HIS A 88 -14.24 2.44 -18.84
C HIS A 88 -14.69 3.65 -18.03
N ASP A 89 -14.20 4.83 -18.34
CA ASP A 89 -14.58 6.10 -17.70
C ASP A 89 -14.34 6.10 -16.17
N LEU A 90 -13.30 5.42 -15.71
CA LEU A 90 -12.96 5.36 -14.29
C LEU A 90 -12.29 6.64 -13.82
N ILE A 91 -12.70 7.11 -12.63
CA ILE A 91 -11.89 8.03 -11.81
C ILE A 91 -10.95 7.18 -10.97
N VAL A 92 -9.71 7.62 -10.82
CA VAL A 92 -8.72 6.92 -9.99
C VAL A 92 -8.32 7.80 -8.82
N VAL A 93 -8.50 7.29 -7.61
CA VAL A 93 -7.88 7.86 -6.41
C VAL A 93 -6.60 7.07 -6.16
N SER A 94 -5.46 7.70 -6.43
CA SER A 94 -4.13 7.10 -6.27
C SER A 94 -3.54 7.50 -4.93
N ASP A 95 -3.48 6.56 -3.99
CA ASP A 95 -2.80 6.74 -2.70
C ASP A 95 -1.30 6.55 -2.92
N GLU A 96 -0.59 7.68 -2.95
CA GLU A 96 0.85 7.74 -3.18
C GLU A 96 1.61 8.23 -1.93
N LEU A 97 1.05 7.98 -0.73
CA LEU A 97 1.68 8.39 0.53
C LEU A 97 3.06 7.76 0.76
N HIS A 98 3.32 6.61 0.17
CA HIS A 98 4.61 5.93 0.23
C HIS A 98 5.57 6.33 -0.92
N ALA A 99 5.19 7.25 -1.81
CA ALA A 99 5.97 7.63 -2.99
C ALA A 99 7.47 7.94 -2.73
N PRO A 100 7.86 8.66 -1.66
CA PRO A 100 9.28 8.90 -1.40
C PRO A 100 10.04 7.67 -0.86
N LEU A 101 9.34 6.60 -0.49
CA LEU A 101 9.92 5.39 0.11
C LEU A 101 10.13 4.32 -0.95
N THR A 102 11.03 4.56 -1.89
CA THR A 102 11.45 3.60 -2.92
C THR A 102 12.97 3.41 -2.85
N TYR A 103 13.45 2.23 -3.23
CA TYR A 103 14.84 1.85 -3.03
C TYR A 103 15.67 1.92 -4.32
N GLU A 104 15.47 0.98 -5.22
CA GLU A 104 16.28 0.87 -6.45
C GLU A 104 15.74 1.70 -7.61
N LYS A 105 14.42 1.93 -7.65
CA LYS A 105 13.75 2.64 -8.74
C LYS A 105 12.94 3.81 -8.19
N PRO A 106 12.94 4.96 -8.85
CA PRO A 106 12.10 6.07 -8.44
C PRO A 106 10.61 5.74 -8.63
N HIS A 107 9.79 6.30 -7.78
CA HIS A 107 8.36 6.31 -7.97
C HIS A 107 7.97 7.14 -9.19
N VAL A 108 7.03 6.62 -9.98
CA VAL A 108 6.42 7.35 -11.10
C VAL A 108 4.93 7.51 -10.78
N PRO A 109 4.41 8.74 -10.64
CA PRO A 109 3.02 8.95 -10.28
C PRO A 109 2.08 8.52 -11.40
N LEU A 110 0.95 7.92 -11.04
CA LEU A 110 -0.08 7.50 -12.02
C LEU A 110 -0.60 8.69 -12.84
N ALA A 111 -0.70 9.86 -12.23
CA ALA A 111 -1.14 11.09 -12.90
C ALA A 111 -0.29 11.48 -14.12
N ARG A 112 0.93 10.94 -14.27
CA ARG A 112 1.73 11.12 -15.49
C ARG A 112 1.06 10.49 -16.73
N PHE A 113 0.32 9.40 -16.52
CA PHE A 113 -0.34 8.64 -17.59
C PHE A 113 -1.85 8.94 -17.68
N LEU A 114 -2.45 9.43 -16.59
CA LEU A 114 -3.90 9.65 -16.49
C LEU A 114 -4.19 10.98 -15.74
N PRO A 115 -3.64 12.13 -16.16
CA PRO A 115 -3.76 13.37 -15.40
C PRO A 115 -5.20 13.87 -15.28
N GLU A 116 -6.03 13.61 -16.28
CA GLU A 116 -7.41 14.12 -16.36
C GLU A 116 -8.40 13.38 -15.44
N ARG A 117 -8.02 12.22 -14.89
CA ARG A 117 -8.90 11.35 -14.11
C ARG A 117 -8.30 10.88 -12.78
N THR A 118 -7.09 11.33 -12.45
CA THR A 118 -6.40 10.89 -11.24
C THR A 118 -6.46 11.97 -10.17
N LEU A 119 -6.91 11.57 -8.97
CA LEU A 119 -6.75 12.32 -7.74
C LEU A 119 -5.64 11.64 -6.93
N THR A 120 -4.47 12.27 -6.88
CA THR A 120 -3.31 11.75 -6.14
C THR A 120 -3.35 12.23 -4.70
N LEU A 121 -3.23 11.30 -3.76
CA LEU A 121 -3.12 11.58 -2.33
C LEU A 121 -1.67 11.56 -1.89
N LEU A 122 -1.23 12.61 -1.21
CA LEU A 122 0.13 12.81 -0.74
C LEU A 122 0.14 13.20 0.74
N GLY A 123 1.23 12.92 1.44
CA GLY A 123 1.38 13.33 2.82
C GLY A 123 2.75 12.99 3.41
N PRO A 124 3.18 13.69 4.48
CA PRO A 124 4.49 13.50 5.09
C PRO A 124 4.53 12.34 6.11
N GLY A 125 3.37 11.81 6.48
CA GLY A 125 3.23 10.88 7.61
C GLY A 125 4.04 9.61 7.49
N LYS A 126 4.31 9.14 6.27
CA LYS A 126 5.06 7.89 6.03
C LYS A 126 6.55 8.15 5.85
N ALA A 127 6.93 8.93 4.87
CA ALA A 127 8.33 9.14 4.51
C ALA A 127 9.11 9.95 5.55
N TYR A 128 8.44 10.87 6.25
CA TYR A 128 9.08 11.79 7.19
C TYR A 128 8.73 11.51 8.65
N ASN A 129 8.11 10.36 8.93
CA ASN A 129 7.72 9.95 10.29
C ASN A 129 6.84 11.01 11.01
N LEU A 130 5.95 11.66 10.28
CA LEU A 130 5.08 12.72 10.78
C LEU A 130 3.62 12.26 10.95
N ALA A 131 3.38 10.98 11.22
CA ALA A 131 2.03 10.43 11.34
C ALA A 131 1.23 11.03 12.51
N GLY A 132 1.91 11.52 13.54
CA GLY A 132 1.29 12.24 14.67
C GLY A 132 0.82 13.67 14.33
N LEU A 133 1.18 14.20 13.16
CA LEU A 133 0.75 15.49 12.64
C LEU A 133 -0.12 15.27 11.40
N PRO A 134 -1.44 15.04 11.56
CA PRO A 134 -2.30 14.65 10.46
C PRO A 134 -2.45 15.80 9.44
N ILE A 135 -1.82 15.62 8.30
CA ILE A 135 -1.91 16.50 7.14
C ILE A 135 -1.75 15.69 5.86
N GLY A 136 -2.45 16.06 4.83
CA GLY A 136 -2.34 15.47 3.50
C GLY A 136 -2.80 16.45 2.43
N ALA A 137 -2.46 16.16 1.19
CA ALA A 137 -2.93 16.90 0.02
C ALA A 137 -3.56 15.92 -0.97
N ALA A 138 -4.62 16.38 -1.61
CA ALA A 138 -5.19 15.76 -2.79
C ALA A 138 -4.90 16.64 -4.01
N VAL A 139 -4.21 16.10 -5.00
CA VAL A 139 -3.76 16.81 -6.20
C VAL A 139 -4.41 16.15 -7.42
N GLY A 140 -5.02 16.95 -8.26
CA GLY A 140 -5.68 16.45 -9.48
C GLY A 140 -6.46 17.53 -10.22
N PRO A 141 -7.27 17.14 -11.22
CA PRO A 141 -8.10 18.06 -11.97
C PRO A 141 -9.06 18.86 -11.06
N LYS A 142 -9.22 20.14 -11.36
CA LYS A 142 -10.08 21.04 -10.60
C LYS A 142 -11.47 20.45 -10.29
N PRO A 143 -12.20 19.85 -11.25
CA PRO A 143 -13.51 19.26 -10.95
C PRO A 143 -13.49 18.16 -9.88
N LEU A 144 -12.45 17.32 -9.87
CA LEU A 144 -12.30 16.24 -8.87
C LEU A 144 -11.97 16.81 -7.49
N VAL A 145 -11.06 17.79 -7.43
CA VAL A 145 -10.69 18.47 -6.18
C VAL A 145 -11.90 19.21 -5.60
N GLU A 146 -12.69 19.90 -6.41
CA GLU A 146 -13.91 20.58 -5.96
C GLU A 146 -14.99 19.59 -5.50
N ALA A 147 -15.13 18.47 -6.19
CA ALA A 147 -16.02 17.39 -5.74
C ALA A 147 -15.62 16.87 -4.36
N LEU A 148 -14.34 16.63 -4.14
CA LEU A 148 -13.82 16.20 -2.83
C LEU A 148 -14.09 17.26 -1.76
N LYS A 149 -13.78 18.53 -2.02
CA LYS A 149 -13.98 19.65 -1.07
C LYS A 149 -15.42 19.77 -0.57
N ARG A 150 -16.41 19.50 -1.42
CA ARG A 150 -17.83 19.55 -1.02
C ARG A 150 -18.22 18.51 0.04
N HIS A 151 -17.43 17.44 0.18
CA HIS A 151 -17.68 16.35 1.13
C HIS A 151 -16.76 16.39 2.35
N LEU A 152 -15.77 17.27 2.34
CA LEU A 152 -14.90 17.46 3.49
C LEU A 152 -15.53 18.50 4.46
N PRO A 153 -15.39 18.29 5.78
CA PRO A 153 -15.75 19.32 6.73
C PRO A 153 -14.88 20.57 6.49
N PRO A 154 -15.37 21.77 6.79
CA PRO A 154 -14.61 23.01 6.69
C PRO A 154 -13.53 23.05 7.76
N THR A 155 -12.42 22.37 7.51
CA THR A 155 -11.28 22.30 8.42
C THR A 155 -10.07 22.97 7.78
N PHE A 156 -9.30 23.69 8.60
CA PHE A 156 -7.99 24.18 8.21
C PHE A 156 -6.91 23.20 8.68
N PRO A 157 -5.86 22.99 7.89
CA PRO A 157 -4.73 22.18 8.34
C PRO A 157 -4.11 22.77 9.62
N ASN A 158 -3.65 21.90 10.51
CA ASN A 158 -2.93 22.32 11.71
C ASN A 158 -1.64 23.06 11.34
N VAL A 159 -1.39 24.22 11.95
CA VAL A 159 -0.25 25.06 11.61
C VAL A 159 1.10 24.37 11.84
N LEU A 160 1.21 23.55 12.90
CA LEU A 160 2.44 22.78 13.18
C LEU A 160 2.66 21.71 12.11
N ALA A 161 1.58 21.04 11.68
CA ALA A 161 1.66 20.04 10.61
C ALA A 161 2.08 20.68 9.28
N MET A 162 1.57 21.88 8.95
CA MET A 162 1.98 22.62 7.75
C MET A 162 3.45 23.03 7.83
N ALA A 163 3.90 23.56 8.95
CA ALA A 163 5.28 23.96 9.17
C ALA A 163 6.24 22.75 9.06
N ALA A 164 5.88 21.64 9.72
CA ALA A 164 6.65 20.41 9.67
C ALA A 164 6.73 19.83 8.25
N TRP A 165 5.62 19.80 7.51
CA TRP A 165 5.62 19.29 6.13
C TRP A 165 6.43 20.20 5.20
N LYS A 166 6.30 21.52 5.34
CA LYS A 166 7.12 22.49 4.59
C LYS A 166 8.61 22.25 4.84
N ALA A 167 9.02 22.14 6.10
CA ALA A 167 10.41 21.87 6.46
C ALA A 167 10.88 20.51 5.90
N ALA A 168 10.06 19.46 6.00
CA ALA A 168 10.35 18.14 5.43
C ALA A 168 10.63 18.22 3.92
N LEU A 169 9.82 18.95 3.17
CA LEU A 169 9.98 19.09 1.72
C LEU A 169 11.21 19.91 1.33
N LEU A 170 11.57 20.93 2.09
CA LEU A 170 12.65 21.86 1.75
C LEU A 170 14.01 21.42 2.30
N GLU A 171 14.03 20.74 3.45
CA GLU A 171 15.26 20.57 4.24
C GLU A 171 15.60 19.11 4.59
N ALA A 172 14.59 18.21 4.64
CA ALA A 172 14.82 16.84 5.10
C ALA A 172 15.37 15.86 4.04
N GLY A 173 15.82 16.34 2.88
CA GLY A 173 16.39 15.47 1.85
C GLY A 173 17.57 14.61 2.33
N PRO A 174 18.58 15.16 3.04
CA PRO A 174 19.67 14.37 3.60
C PRO A 174 19.20 13.31 4.60
N TRP A 175 18.31 13.68 5.50
CA TRP A 175 17.70 12.77 6.49
C TRP A 175 16.93 11.62 5.80
N LEU A 176 16.15 11.91 4.77
CA LEU A 176 15.41 10.90 4.04
C LEU A 176 16.34 9.89 3.35
N ARG A 177 17.45 10.38 2.73
CA ARG A 177 18.44 9.48 2.12
C ARG A 177 19.08 8.54 3.14
N GLU A 178 19.46 9.03 4.31
CA GLU A 178 20.01 8.22 5.40
C GLU A 178 18.95 7.20 5.90
N THR A 179 17.71 7.66 6.09
CA THR A 179 16.60 6.80 6.50
C THR A 179 16.35 5.69 5.49
N LEU A 180 16.33 5.99 4.19
CA LEU A 180 16.17 4.98 3.12
C LEU A 180 17.31 3.96 3.13
N ALA A 181 18.54 4.37 3.38
CA ALA A 181 19.68 3.44 3.49
C ALA A 181 19.51 2.47 4.66
N ARG A 182 19.06 2.97 5.83
CA ARG A 182 18.76 2.14 7.00
C ARG A 182 17.58 1.19 6.75
N LEU A 183 16.50 1.70 6.16
CA LEU A 183 15.35 0.88 5.79
C LEU A 183 15.71 -0.21 4.79
N LYS A 184 16.54 0.12 3.79
CA LYS A 184 17.05 -0.86 2.83
C LYS A 184 17.84 -1.97 3.52
N ALA A 185 18.73 -1.63 4.44
CA ALA A 185 19.49 -2.63 5.22
C ALA A 185 18.57 -3.55 6.03
N ASN A 186 17.54 -3.00 6.67
CA ASN A 186 16.53 -3.79 7.38
C ASN A 186 15.70 -4.66 6.43
N ARG A 187 15.28 -4.11 5.28
CA ARG A 187 14.58 -4.87 4.23
C ARG A 187 15.38 -6.10 3.78
N ASP A 188 16.66 -5.88 3.45
CA ASP A 188 17.53 -6.93 2.95
C ASP A 188 17.74 -8.03 4.03
N ARG A 189 17.91 -7.63 5.31
CA ARG A 189 17.97 -8.56 6.45
C ARG A 189 16.68 -9.39 6.59
N VAL A 190 15.52 -8.78 6.44
CA VAL A 190 14.23 -9.48 6.46
C VAL A 190 14.12 -10.45 5.28
N ALA A 191 14.57 -10.07 4.09
CA ALA A 191 14.54 -10.92 2.91
C ALA A 191 15.43 -12.15 3.07
N ASP A 192 16.67 -11.97 3.59
CA ASP A 192 17.60 -13.08 3.85
C ASP A 192 17.03 -14.03 4.91
N TRP A 193 16.44 -13.49 5.96
CA TRP A 193 15.77 -14.28 6.98
C TRP A 193 14.60 -15.09 6.40
N ALA A 194 13.71 -14.46 5.64
CA ALA A 194 12.58 -15.15 5.04
C ALA A 194 12.99 -16.27 4.08
N LYS A 195 14.02 -16.03 3.27
CA LYS A 195 14.63 -17.03 2.40
C LYS A 195 15.21 -18.21 3.21
N GLY A 196 15.94 -17.93 4.30
CA GLY A 196 16.49 -18.95 5.19
C GLY A 196 15.43 -19.79 5.89
N MET A 197 14.22 -19.23 6.09
CA MET A 197 13.08 -19.93 6.69
C MET A 197 12.15 -20.59 5.66
N GLY A 198 12.46 -20.50 4.36
CA GLY A 198 11.61 -21.06 3.30
C GLY A 198 10.24 -20.38 3.16
N LEU A 199 10.12 -19.14 3.59
CA LEU A 199 8.86 -18.40 3.49
C LEU A 199 8.68 -17.77 2.11
N GLY A 200 7.43 -17.76 1.61
CA GLY A 200 7.06 -17.01 0.42
C GLY A 200 7.15 -15.51 0.68
N HIS A 201 8.17 -14.84 0.13
CA HIS A 201 8.42 -13.42 0.32
C HIS A 201 9.10 -12.82 -0.90
N PHE A 202 8.62 -11.66 -1.32
CA PHE A 202 9.28 -10.79 -2.28
C PHE A 202 9.75 -9.54 -1.56
N PRO A 203 11.05 -9.20 -1.61
CA PRO A 203 11.56 -7.97 -1.01
C PRO A 203 10.81 -6.75 -1.57
N PRO A 204 10.28 -5.88 -0.72
CA PRO A 204 9.54 -4.72 -1.20
C PRO A 204 10.45 -3.77 -2.00
N GLU A 205 9.96 -3.29 -3.13
CA GLU A 205 10.64 -2.28 -3.97
C GLU A 205 10.48 -0.87 -3.39
N GLY A 206 9.43 -0.70 -2.57
CA GLY A 206 9.14 0.51 -1.81
C GLY A 206 8.47 0.19 -0.48
N THR A 207 8.13 1.19 0.30
CA THR A 207 7.56 1.11 1.65
C THR A 207 8.58 0.60 2.70
N TYR A 208 8.14 0.40 3.93
CA TYR A 208 8.90 -0.25 5.01
C TYR A 208 8.15 -1.47 5.56
N LEU A 209 7.40 -2.13 4.66
CA LEU A 209 6.49 -3.22 4.99
C LEU A 209 6.93 -4.49 4.26
N ALA A 210 7.06 -5.58 4.98
CA ALA A 210 7.34 -6.89 4.43
C ALA A 210 6.10 -7.76 4.51
N TRP A 211 5.77 -8.43 3.42
CA TRP A 211 4.61 -9.30 3.26
C TRP A 211 5.05 -10.73 3.07
N PHE A 212 4.62 -11.63 3.98
CA PHE A 212 5.04 -13.03 3.98
C PHE A 212 3.87 -13.96 3.82
N LYS A 213 4.07 -14.99 3.02
CA LYS A 213 3.25 -16.19 3.01
C LYS A 213 3.88 -17.24 3.93
N THR A 214 3.10 -17.77 4.84
CA THR A 214 3.51 -18.80 5.79
C THR A 214 2.74 -20.09 5.57
N PRO A 215 3.24 -21.24 6.04
CA PRO A 215 2.46 -22.48 6.02
C PRO A 215 1.31 -22.49 7.05
N ILE A 216 1.29 -21.54 7.98
CA ILE A 216 0.44 -21.53 9.17
C ILE A 216 -0.83 -20.71 8.89
N PRO A 217 -2.04 -21.27 9.07
CA PRO A 217 -3.26 -20.49 9.04
C PRO A 217 -3.37 -19.57 10.26
N GLN A 218 -4.03 -18.44 10.13
CA GLN A 218 -4.12 -17.40 11.18
C GLN A 218 -2.75 -17.01 11.75
N ALA A 219 -1.78 -16.86 10.86
CA ALA A 219 -0.37 -16.70 11.17
C ALA A 219 -0.06 -15.57 12.16
N ALA A 220 -0.78 -14.45 12.10
CA ALA A 220 -0.58 -13.34 13.03
C ALA A 220 -0.91 -13.72 14.48
N SER A 221 -2.00 -14.45 14.71
CA SER A 221 -2.39 -14.96 16.03
C SER A 221 -1.39 -15.97 16.55
N PHE A 222 -0.91 -16.85 15.70
CA PHE A 222 0.14 -17.82 16.02
C PHE A 222 1.42 -17.11 16.48
N PHE A 223 1.94 -16.16 15.70
CA PHE A 223 3.16 -15.45 16.05
C PHE A 223 3.01 -14.58 17.31
N LEU A 224 1.85 -13.97 17.51
CA LEU A 224 1.60 -13.22 18.73
C LEU A 224 1.70 -14.13 19.96
N LYS A 225 1.13 -15.32 19.90
CA LYS A 225 1.09 -16.28 20.99
C LYS A 225 2.46 -16.94 21.22
N GLU A 226 3.08 -17.49 20.18
CA GLU A 226 4.27 -18.35 20.30
C GLU A 226 5.57 -17.56 20.25
N ALA A 227 5.63 -16.45 19.46
CA ALA A 227 6.82 -15.62 19.34
C ALA A 227 6.78 -14.34 20.17
N ARG A 228 5.60 -13.95 20.70
CA ARG A 228 5.40 -12.65 21.32
C ARG A 228 5.77 -11.48 20.40
N VAL A 229 5.50 -11.65 19.11
CA VAL A 229 5.70 -10.65 18.04
C VAL A 229 4.36 -10.35 17.40
N ALA A 230 3.92 -9.10 17.48
CA ALA A 230 2.67 -8.64 16.87
C ALA A 230 2.92 -8.28 15.41
N LEU A 231 2.30 -9.03 14.50
CA LEU A 231 2.29 -8.77 13.06
C LEU A 231 0.88 -8.38 12.62
N ASN A 232 0.75 -7.65 11.51
CA ASN A 232 -0.57 -7.37 10.98
C ASN A 232 -1.16 -8.62 10.31
N PRO A 233 -2.41 -9.01 10.68
CA PRO A 233 -3.06 -10.19 10.12
C PRO A 233 -3.36 -10.01 8.62
N GLY A 234 -3.03 -11.03 7.82
CA GLY A 234 -3.20 -10.99 6.37
C GLY A 234 -4.65 -10.91 5.94
N GLU A 235 -5.56 -11.54 6.67
CA GLU A 235 -7.01 -11.53 6.42
C GLU A 235 -7.63 -10.13 6.42
N ASN A 236 -6.99 -9.15 7.06
CA ASN A 236 -7.45 -7.77 7.04
C ASN A 236 -7.21 -7.07 5.69
N PHE A 237 -6.31 -7.61 4.85
CA PHE A 237 -5.93 -7.03 3.56
C PHE A 237 -6.75 -7.56 2.38
N GLY A 238 -7.61 -8.54 2.63
CA GLY A 238 -8.47 -9.17 1.63
C GLY A 238 -8.82 -10.61 2.01
N GLU A 239 -9.75 -11.18 1.29
CA GLU A 239 -10.15 -12.58 1.46
C GLU A 239 -9.07 -13.52 0.94
N GLY A 240 -8.82 -14.63 1.65
CA GLY A 240 -7.84 -15.66 1.25
C GLY A 240 -6.40 -15.39 1.70
N TYR A 241 -6.15 -14.35 2.51
CA TYR A 241 -4.82 -14.02 3.03
C TYR A 241 -4.60 -14.41 4.50
N ASP A 242 -5.32 -15.36 5.03
CA ASP A 242 -5.21 -15.86 6.43
C ASP A 242 -3.83 -16.48 6.76
N ARG A 243 -3.09 -16.94 5.73
CA ARG A 243 -1.71 -17.45 5.85
C ARG A 243 -0.65 -16.37 5.65
N TYR A 244 -1.05 -15.12 5.47
CA TYR A 244 -0.12 -14.02 5.27
C TYR A 244 -0.03 -13.14 6.50
N VAL A 245 1.11 -12.50 6.65
CA VAL A 245 1.35 -11.48 7.67
C VAL A 245 2.13 -10.32 7.09
N ARG A 246 1.90 -9.13 7.62
CA ARG A 246 2.69 -7.94 7.30
C ARG A 246 3.55 -7.54 8.50
N LEU A 247 4.86 -7.46 8.29
CA LEU A 247 5.84 -6.96 9.23
C LEU A 247 6.26 -5.54 8.85
N ASN A 248 6.28 -4.63 9.82
CA ASN A 248 6.88 -3.31 9.68
C ASN A 248 8.34 -3.39 10.12
N PHE A 249 9.29 -3.12 9.21
CA PHE A 249 10.72 -3.17 9.50
C PHE A 249 11.35 -1.79 9.74
N ALA A 250 10.53 -0.72 9.83
CA ALA A 250 11.00 0.61 10.21
C ALA A 250 11.24 0.69 11.72
N THR A 251 12.27 0.02 12.19
CA THR A 251 12.66 -0.05 13.59
C THR A 251 14.19 -0.14 13.72
N TYR A 252 14.71 -0.12 14.93
CA TYR A 252 16.12 -0.33 15.19
C TYR A 252 16.55 -1.75 14.79
N PRO A 253 17.75 -1.93 14.23
CA PRO A 253 18.25 -3.23 13.79
C PRO A 253 18.18 -4.30 14.88
N GLU A 254 18.52 -3.97 16.13
CA GLU A 254 18.52 -4.89 17.27
C GLU A 254 17.12 -5.39 17.61
N VAL A 255 16.12 -4.51 17.51
CA VAL A 255 14.71 -4.87 17.74
C VAL A 255 14.22 -5.78 16.62
N LEU A 256 14.61 -5.49 15.37
CA LEU A 256 14.27 -6.32 14.22
C LEU A 256 14.89 -7.71 14.35
N GLU A 257 16.18 -7.80 14.69
CA GLU A 257 16.90 -9.06 14.87
C GLU A 257 16.27 -9.94 15.93
N GLU A 258 15.92 -9.36 17.08
CA GLU A 258 15.25 -10.10 18.16
C GLU A 258 13.87 -10.59 17.72
N ALA A 259 13.10 -9.77 16.97
CA ALA A 259 11.80 -10.17 16.42
C ALA A 259 11.97 -11.35 15.44
N LEU A 260 12.89 -11.25 14.48
CA LEU A 260 13.14 -12.29 13.49
C LEU A 260 13.62 -13.61 14.15
N LYS A 261 14.45 -13.53 15.18
CA LYS A 261 14.88 -14.69 15.98
C LYS A 261 13.68 -15.40 16.62
N ARG A 262 12.80 -14.64 17.30
CA ARG A 262 11.61 -15.21 17.94
C ARG A 262 10.64 -15.84 16.93
N LEU A 263 10.45 -15.19 15.78
CA LEU A 263 9.64 -15.72 14.69
C LEU A 263 10.22 -17.05 14.18
N ALA A 264 11.55 -17.12 14.00
CA ALA A 264 12.23 -18.34 13.57
C ALA A 264 12.09 -19.48 14.58
N GLU A 265 12.22 -19.19 15.88
CA GLU A 265 12.03 -20.17 16.95
C GLU A 265 10.59 -20.72 17.00
N ALA A 266 9.61 -19.87 16.79
CA ALA A 266 8.21 -20.27 16.72
C ALA A 266 7.93 -21.15 15.49
N LEU A 267 8.43 -20.77 14.31
CA LEU A 267 8.27 -21.55 13.08
C LEU A 267 8.89 -22.96 13.16
N LYS A 268 9.97 -23.14 13.90
CA LYS A 268 10.59 -24.46 14.10
C LYS A 268 9.77 -25.40 14.99
N LYS A 269 8.82 -24.86 15.74
CA LYS A 269 7.96 -25.63 16.66
C LYS A 269 6.59 -25.95 16.05
N ALA A 270 6.28 -25.37 14.89
CA ALA A 270 5.02 -25.54 14.19
C ALA A 270 5.07 -26.68 13.17
#